data_3a532495567d9c4bef106a4e732dbace
#
_entry.id   3a532495567d9c4bef106a4e732dbace
#
_cell.length_a   1.000
_cell.length_b   1.000
_cell.length_c   1.000
_cell.angle_alpha   90.00
_cell.angle_beta   90.00
_cell.angle_gamma   90.00
#
_symmetry.space_group_name_H-M   'P 1'
#
loop_
_entity.id
_entity.type
_entity.pdbx_description
1 polymer ?
#
loop_
_entity_poly.entity_id
_entity_poly.type
_entity_poly.pdbx_seq_one_letter_code
_entity_poly.pdbx_strand_id
1 'polypeptide(L)'
;MKARVVVTLKRSVLDPQGQAVSRALASLGFAEVQGVRLGKVIELDLAETDPARAKERLSAMCEKLLANTVIEEYRIESIGDGAAGAAAAKA
;
A
#
# COMPACT_ATOMS: atom_id res chain seq x y z
N MET A 1 -12.27 4.98 13.77
CA MET A 1 -12.26 5.21 12.30
C MET A 1 -11.19 4.33 11.68
N LYS A 2 -11.49 3.74 10.56
CA LYS A 2 -10.57 2.79 9.91
C LYS A 2 -9.80 3.48 8.81
N ALA A 3 -8.54 3.06 8.63
CA ALA A 3 -7.68 3.63 7.60
C ALA A 3 -6.92 2.52 6.90
N ARG A 4 -6.58 2.78 5.64
CA ARG A 4 -5.82 1.83 4.82
C ARG A 4 -4.69 2.59 4.13
N VAL A 5 -3.47 2.10 4.31
CA VAL A 5 -2.27 2.68 3.72
C VAL A 5 -1.61 1.63 2.84
N VAL A 6 -1.23 2.04 1.65
CA VAL A 6 -0.49 1.18 0.70
C VAL A 6 0.94 1.67 0.67
N VAL A 7 1.88 0.75 0.86
CA VAL A 7 3.32 1.05 0.84
C VAL A 7 3.97 0.22 -0.25
N THR A 8 4.71 0.87 -1.15
CA THR A 8 5.41 0.21 -2.24
C THR A 8 6.83 0.75 -2.34
N LEU A 9 7.72 -0.03 -2.94
CA LEU A 9 9.05 0.47 -3.26
C LEU A 9 8.96 1.58 -4.31
N LYS A 10 9.82 2.58 -4.20
CA LYS A 10 9.93 3.61 -5.22
C LYS A 10 10.33 2.98 -6.56
N ARG A 11 9.87 3.56 -7.65
CA ARG A 11 10.11 2.99 -8.99
C ARG A 11 11.59 2.86 -9.32
N SER A 12 12.43 3.72 -8.77
CA SER A 12 13.86 3.67 -8.98
C SER A 12 14.56 2.56 -8.18
N VAL A 13 13.84 1.93 -7.25
CA VAL A 13 14.41 0.87 -6.40
C VAL A 13 14.07 -0.48 -7.01
N LEU A 14 15.07 -1.35 -7.07
CA LEU A 14 14.90 -2.70 -7.57
C LEU A 14 13.96 -3.48 -6.65
N ASP A 15 13.05 -4.23 -7.26
CA ASP A 15 12.09 -5.09 -6.55
C ASP A 15 12.35 -6.56 -6.90
N PRO A 16 13.26 -7.24 -6.17
CA PRO A 16 13.58 -8.64 -6.49
C PRO A 16 12.38 -9.58 -6.36
N GLN A 17 11.49 -9.30 -5.40
CA GLN A 17 10.30 -10.12 -5.22
C GLN A 17 9.33 -9.96 -6.39
N GLY A 18 9.14 -8.72 -6.83
CA GLY A 18 8.31 -8.45 -8.00
C GLY A 18 8.86 -9.11 -9.25
N GLN A 19 10.17 -9.07 -9.42
CA GLN A 19 10.83 -9.74 -10.56
C GLN A 19 10.64 -11.26 -10.50
N ALA A 20 10.73 -11.84 -9.32
CA ALA A 20 10.53 -13.28 -9.16
C ALA A 20 9.10 -13.68 -9.52
N VAL A 21 8.11 -12.89 -9.09
CA VAL A 21 6.71 -13.15 -9.44
C VAL A 21 6.50 -13.02 -10.94
N SER A 22 7.11 -12.01 -11.56
CA SER A 22 7.00 -11.79 -12.99
C SER A 22 7.54 -12.99 -13.79
N ARG A 23 8.69 -13.50 -13.37
CA ARG A 23 9.29 -14.68 -14.02
C ARG A 23 8.44 -15.92 -13.83
N ALA A 24 7.87 -16.09 -12.64
CA ALA A 24 7.00 -17.22 -12.36
C ALA A 24 5.74 -17.17 -13.23
N LEU A 25 5.16 -15.99 -13.39
CA LEU A 25 3.98 -15.81 -14.24
C LEU A 25 4.28 -16.13 -15.69
N ALA A 26 5.45 -15.70 -16.19
CA ALA A 26 5.87 -16.02 -17.54
C ALA A 26 6.03 -17.55 -17.72
N SER A 27 6.58 -18.23 -16.73
CA SER A 27 6.71 -19.69 -16.75
C SER A 27 5.36 -20.39 -16.79
N LEU A 28 4.33 -19.77 -16.22
CA LEU A 28 2.98 -20.33 -16.20
C LEU A 28 2.18 -19.98 -17.46
N GLY A 29 2.76 -19.26 -18.39
CA GLY A 29 2.13 -18.95 -19.65
C GLY A 29 1.47 -17.58 -19.73
N PHE A 30 1.67 -16.73 -18.73
CA PHE A 30 1.08 -15.39 -18.70
C PHE A 30 2.04 -14.37 -19.32
N ALA A 31 2.27 -14.50 -20.62
CA ALA A 31 3.23 -13.68 -21.35
C ALA A 31 2.83 -12.20 -21.43
N GLU A 32 1.57 -11.88 -21.18
CA GLU A 32 1.08 -10.51 -21.23
C GLU A 32 1.54 -9.65 -20.04
N VAL A 33 2.10 -10.25 -18.98
CA VAL A 33 2.56 -9.50 -17.81
C VAL A 33 3.91 -8.87 -18.12
N GLN A 34 3.93 -7.54 -18.15
CA GLN A 34 5.14 -6.77 -18.49
C GLN A 34 5.93 -6.34 -17.28
N GLY A 35 5.35 -6.39 -16.09
CA GLY A 35 6.06 -6.06 -14.88
C GLY A 35 5.18 -6.33 -13.67
N VAL A 36 5.84 -6.57 -12.54
CA VAL A 36 5.17 -6.82 -11.26
C VAL A 36 5.88 -6.02 -10.19
N ARG A 37 5.10 -5.37 -9.35
CA ARG A 37 5.60 -4.70 -8.16
C ARG A 37 4.83 -5.20 -6.97
N LEU A 38 5.55 -5.55 -5.93
CA LEU A 38 4.95 -5.98 -4.68
C LEU A 38 4.96 -4.83 -3.68
N GLY A 39 3.97 -4.82 -2.84
CA GLY A 39 3.86 -3.85 -1.77
C GLY A 39 3.10 -4.46 -0.62
N LYS A 40 2.78 -3.62 0.34
CA LYS A 40 2.01 -4.06 1.50
C LYS A 40 0.86 -3.11 1.74
N VAL A 41 -0.19 -3.64 2.35
CA VAL A 41 -1.34 -2.88 2.79
C VAL A 41 -1.34 -2.91 4.31
N ILE A 42 -1.45 -1.73 4.91
CA ILE A 42 -1.51 -1.59 6.36
C ILE A 42 -2.89 -1.07 6.71
N GLU A 43 -3.62 -1.81 7.51
CA GLU A 43 -4.94 -1.40 7.99
C GLU A 43 -4.82 -0.98 9.45
N LEU A 44 -5.35 0.18 9.77
CA LEU A 44 -5.29 0.74 11.11
C LEU A 44 -6.69 1.06 11.60
N ASP A 45 -6.88 0.89 12.90
CA ASP A 45 -8.11 1.28 13.57
C ASP A 45 -7.77 2.44 14.50
N LEU A 46 -8.25 3.62 14.15
CA LEU A 46 -7.89 4.85 14.84
C LEU A 46 -8.98 5.29 15.76
N ALA A 47 -8.59 5.78 16.95
CA ALA A 47 -9.54 6.37 17.89
C ALA A 47 -10.03 7.74 17.44
N GLU A 48 -9.38 8.34 16.44
CA GLU A 48 -9.72 9.67 15.91
C GLU A 48 -11.06 9.66 15.20
N THR A 49 -11.80 10.76 15.31
CA THR A 49 -13.12 10.90 14.69
C THR A 49 -13.14 11.95 13.57
N ASP A 50 -12.14 12.83 13.51
CA ASP A 50 -12.03 13.86 12.47
C ASP A 50 -11.17 13.35 11.32
N PRO A 51 -11.73 13.20 10.09
CA PRO A 51 -10.97 12.69 8.96
C PRO A 51 -9.72 13.49 8.61
N ALA A 52 -9.79 14.83 8.72
CA ALA A 52 -8.63 15.66 8.42
C ALA A 52 -7.50 15.43 9.42
N ARG A 53 -7.84 15.30 10.69
CA ARG A 53 -6.87 15.03 11.74
C ARG A 53 -6.30 13.62 11.63
N ALA A 54 -7.16 12.67 11.28
CA ALA A 54 -6.73 11.29 11.03
C ALA A 54 -5.67 11.24 9.91
N LYS A 55 -5.90 11.98 8.84
CA LYS A 55 -4.96 12.03 7.72
C LYS A 55 -3.61 12.60 8.14
N GLU A 56 -3.60 13.68 8.92
CA GLU A 56 -2.36 14.25 9.44
C GLU A 56 -1.60 13.24 10.30
N ARG A 57 -2.31 12.55 11.18
CA ARG A 57 -1.70 11.56 12.06
C ARG A 57 -1.15 10.38 11.28
N LEU A 58 -1.91 9.90 10.29
CA LEU A 58 -1.46 8.81 9.43
C LEU A 58 -0.21 9.18 8.65
N SER A 59 -0.16 10.37 8.10
CA SER A 59 1.03 10.84 7.39
C SER A 59 2.25 10.83 8.31
N ALA A 60 2.09 11.30 9.54
CA ALA A 60 3.16 11.27 10.52
C ALA A 60 3.59 9.83 10.85
N MET A 61 2.64 8.93 10.99
CA MET A 61 2.94 7.51 11.25
C MET A 61 3.71 6.89 10.09
N CYS A 62 3.32 7.18 8.87
CA CYS A 62 4.00 6.67 7.68
C CYS A 62 5.44 7.18 7.62
N GLU A 63 5.64 8.48 7.86
CA GLU A 63 6.97 9.08 7.81
C GLU A 63 7.89 8.53 8.90
N LYS A 64 7.35 8.22 10.06
CA LYS A 64 8.15 7.81 11.21
C LYS A 64 8.37 6.31 11.30
N LEU A 65 7.43 5.49 10.81
CA LEU A 65 7.50 4.06 11.03
C LEU A 65 6.99 3.21 9.86
N LEU A 66 5.81 3.53 9.34
CA LEU A 66 5.10 2.60 8.45
C LEU A 66 5.78 2.44 7.09
N ALA A 67 6.48 3.45 6.63
CA ALA A 67 7.22 3.40 5.38
C ALA A 67 8.65 3.86 5.60
N ASN A 68 9.58 3.20 4.92
CA ASN A 68 10.96 3.68 4.85
C ASN A 68 11.06 4.64 3.66
N THR A 69 10.91 5.93 3.90
CA THR A 69 10.77 6.92 2.84
C THR A 69 12.03 7.13 2.01
N VAL A 70 13.13 6.50 2.38
CA VAL A 70 14.33 6.49 1.54
C VAL A 70 14.11 5.60 0.32
N ILE A 71 13.47 4.44 0.49
CA ILE A 71 13.28 3.45 -0.57
C ILE A 71 11.83 3.16 -0.89
N GLU A 72 10.90 3.61 -0.04
CA GLU A 72 9.48 3.33 -0.19
C GLU A 72 8.69 4.61 -0.35
N GLU A 73 7.55 4.49 -1.00
CA GLU A 73 6.53 5.52 -1.02
C GLU A 73 5.25 4.96 -0.44
N TYR A 74 4.38 5.83 0.05
CA TYR A 74 3.14 5.40 0.63
C TYR A 74 1.98 6.22 0.08
N ARG A 75 0.80 5.63 0.17
CA ARG A 75 -0.44 6.28 -0.22
C ARG A 75 -1.51 5.95 0.80
N ILE A 76 -2.17 6.97 1.32
CA ILE A 76 -3.35 6.77 2.16
C ILE A 76 -4.51 6.48 1.22
N GLU A 77 -4.93 5.22 1.16
CA GLU A 77 -5.94 4.79 0.21
C GLU A 77 -7.34 5.18 0.65
N SER A 78 -7.63 5.04 1.95
CA SER A 78 -8.94 5.36 2.48
C SER A 78 -8.86 5.69 3.96
N ILE A 79 -9.77 6.56 4.39
CA ILE A 79 -9.99 6.91 5.78
C ILE A 79 -11.50 6.98 5.98
N GLY A 80 -12.00 6.31 7.01
CA GLY A 80 -13.41 6.33 7.36
C GLY A 80 -13.97 4.95 7.54
N ASP A 81 -15.20 4.89 8.07
CA ASP A 81 -15.88 3.62 8.29
C ASP A 81 -16.71 3.26 7.06
N GLY A 82 -16.99 2.00 6.89
CA GLY A 82 -17.88 1.53 5.84
C GLY A 82 -17.31 1.61 4.43
N ALA A 83 -17.13 2.81 3.90
CA ALA A 83 -16.64 2.99 2.52
C ALA A 83 -15.27 2.34 2.32
N ALA A 84 -14.40 2.47 3.31
CA ALA A 84 -13.10 1.83 3.27
C ALA A 84 -13.24 0.31 3.21
N GLY A 85 -14.14 -0.23 4.02
CA GLY A 85 -14.40 -1.65 4.03
C GLY A 85 -14.93 -2.15 2.69
N ALA A 86 -15.84 -1.41 2.09
CA ALA A 86 -16.41 -1.78 0.80
C ALA A 86 -15.33 -1.79 -0.30
N ALA A 87 -14.48 -0.79 -0.31
CA ALA A 87 -13.38 -0.73 -1.27
C ALA A 87 -12.40 -1.89 -1.07
N ALA A 88 -12.10 -2.22 0.17
CA ALA A 88 -11.21 -3.32 0.51
C ALA A 88 -11.76 -4.66 0.03
N ALA A 89 -13.06 -4.86 0.13
CA ALA A 89 -13.69 -6.11 -0.26
C ALA A 89 -13.54 -6.40 -1.75
N LYS A 90 -13.36 -5.37 -2.55
CA LYS A 90 -13.23 -5.52 -4.01
C LYS A 90 -11.79 -5.74 -4.46
N ALA A 91 -10.87 -5.42 -3.61
CA ALA A 91 -9.47 -5.60 -3.93
C ALA A 91 -9.10 -7.07 -3.78
#